data_8e328804ea20f10eb6aa9a4563cb00f4
#
_entry.id   8e328804ea20f10eb6aa9a4563cb00f4
#
_cell.length_a   1.000
_cell.length_b   1.000
_cell.length_c   1.000
_cell.angle_alpha   90.00
_cell.angle_beta   90.00
_cell.angle_gamma   90.00
#
_symmetry.space_group_name_H-M   'P 1'
#
loop_
_entity.id
_entity.type
_entity.pdbx_description
1 polymer ?
#
loop_
_entity_poly.entity_id
_entity_poly.type
_entity_poly.pdbx_seq_one_letter_code
_entity_poly.pdbx_strand_id
1 'polypeptide(L)' 'MIVEVYKSEEWDSITALVKGETNMLEDDAVLLRTIEGNDWNDCMRQHHELMGWEPYKPWVD' A
#
# COMPACT_ATOMS: atom_id res chain seq x y z
N MET A 1 -10.34 -3.37 -7.50
CA MET A 1 -9.78 -2.29 -6.66
C MET A 1 -8.32 -2.05 -7.02
N ILE A 2 -7.92 -0.81 -7.06
CA ILE A 2 -6.53 -0.44 -7.32
C ILE A 2 -5.99 0.28 -6.08
N VAL A 3 -4.83 -0.19 -5.61
CA VAL A 3 -4.12 0.40 -4.47
C VAL A 3 -2.80 0.98 -4.98
N GLU A 4 -2.51 2.21 -4.58
CA GLU A 4 -1.24 2.86 -4.90
C GLU A 4 -0.33 2.83 -3.68
N VAL A 5 0.91 2.38 -3.88
CA VAL A 5 1.91 2.28 -2.81
C VAL A 5 2.91 3.42 -2.98
N TYR A 6 3.08 4.21 -1.95
CA TYR A 6 3.97 5.36 -1.94
C TYR A 6 5.08 5.16 -0.92
N LYS A 7 6.22 5.76 -1.19
CA LYS A 7 7.37 5.77 -0.29
C LYS A 7 7.77 7.20 0.02
N SER A 8 7.98 7.49 1.31
CA SER A 8 8.56 8.74 1.76
C SER A 8 10.02 8.48 2.13
N GLU A 9 10.96 9.19 1.51
CA GLU A 9 12.38 9.05 1.81
C GLU A 9 12.74 9.70 3.14
N GLU A 10 12.09 10.82 3.44
CA GLU A 10 12.35 11.56 4.68
C GLU A 10 12.01 10.72 5.92
N TRP A 11 10.89 10.03 5.87
CA TRP A 11 10.41 9.23 7.00
C TRP A 11 10.71 7.74 6.85
N ASP A 12 11.29 7.33 5.72
CA ASP A 12 11.55 5.93 5.38
C ASP A 12 10.31 5.05 5.61
N SER A 13 9.17 5.59 5.20
CA SER A 13 7.87 4.92 5.41
C SER A 13 7.24 4.50 4.09
N ILE A 14 6.46 3.41 4.16
CA ILE A 14 5.69 2.89 3.04
C ILE A 14 4.21 3.05 3.37
N THR A 15 3.47 3.68 2.47
CA THR A 15 2.03 3.90 2.65
C THR A 15 1.26 3.32 1.48
N ALA A 16 0.26 2.52 1.76
CA ALA A 16 -0.63 1.94 0.74
C ALA A 16 -2.01 2.59 0.86
N LEU A 17 -2.49 3.14 -0.24
CA LEU A 17 -3.76 3.86 -0.29
C LEU A 17 -4.60 3.41 -1.47
N VAL A 18 -5.92 3.49 -1.34
CA VAL A 18 -6.82 3.31 -2.48
C VAL A 18 -6.55 4.42 -3.50
N LYS A 19 -6.55 4.07 -4.77
CA LYS A 19 -6.29 5.02 -5.84
C LYS A 19 -7.16 6.27 -5.71
N GLY A 20 -6.53 7.43 -5.73
CA GLY A 20 -7.19 8.72 -5.61
C GLY A 20 -7.25 9.29 -4.19
N GLU A 21 -6.95 8.49 -3.17
CA GLU A 21 -6.94 8.94 -1.78
C GLU A 21 -5.53 9.34 -1.35
N THR A 22 -5.11 10.53 -1.77
CA THR A 22 -3.75 11.02 -1.54
C THR A 22 -3.65 12.11 -0.49
N ASN A 23 -4.74 12.40 0.22
CA ASN A 23 -4.81 13.53 1.18
C ASN A 23 -3.87 13.37 2.37
N MET A 24 -3.51 12.13 2.70
CA MET A 24 -2.70 11.81 3.88
C MET A 24 -1.24 11.56 3.55
N LEU A 25 -0.83 11.81 2.31
CA LEU A 25 0.55 11.58 1.90
C LEU A 25 1.47 12.72 2.32
N GLU A 26 2.70 12.39 2.64
CA GLU A 26 3.76 13.36 2.87
C GLU A 26 4.10 14.07 1.55
N ASP A 27 4.65 15.29 1.64
CA ASP A 27 4.98 16.09 0.46
C ASP A 27 6.03 15.42 -0.43
N ASP A 28 6.90 14.63 0.15
CA ASP A 28 7.97 13.93 -0.60
C ASP A 28 7.58 12.51 -1.02
N ALA A 29 6.33 12.11 -0.82
CA ALA A 29 5.89 10.76 -1.17
C ALA A 29 5.94 10.55 -2.67
N VAL A 30 6.53 9.43 -3.07
CA VAL A 30 6.68 9.05 -4.49
C VAL A 30 5.97 7.72 -4.71
N LEU A 31 5.25 7.63 -5.83
CA LEU A 31 4.57 6.40 -6.20
C LEU A 31 5.61 5.30 -6.46
N LEU A 32 5.55 4.26 -5.65
CA LEU A 32 6.46 3.12 -5.75
C LEU A 32 5.92 2.06 -6.71
N ARG A 33 4.64 1.72 -6.56
CA ARG A 33 3.97 0.74 -7.42
C ARG A 33 2.45 0.86 -7.29
N THR A 34 1.76 0.22 -8.24
CA THR A 34 0.32 0.08 -8.22
C THR A 34 -0.02 -1.40 -8.11
N ILE A 35 -1.00 -1.74 -7.29
CA ILE A 35 -1.45 -3.12 -7.08
C ILE A 35 -2.92 -3.20 -7.45
N GLU A 36 -3.28 -4.17 -8.28
CA GLU A 36 -4.66 -4.45 -8.64
C GLU A 36 -5.11 -5.76 -8.02
N GLY A 37 -6.26 -5.75 -7.38
CA GLY A 37 -6.83 -6.92 -6.74
C GLY A 37 -8.35 -6.83 -6.66
N ASN A 38 -8.97 -7.88 -6.14
CA ASN A 38 -10.44 -7.95 -6.03
C ASN A 38 -10.98 -7.02 -4.95
N ASP A 39 -10.23 -6.87 -3.85
CA ASP A 39 -10.60 -6.01 -2.73
C ASP A 39 -9.35 -5.57 -1.99
N TRP A 40 -9.54 -4.81 -0.91
CA TRP A 40 -8.44 -4.32 -0.09
C TRP A 40 -7.56 -5.45 0.46
N ASN A 41 -8.19 -6.51 0.96
CA ASN A 41 -7.44 -7.64 1.54
C ASN A 41 -6.57 -8.33 0.51
N ASP A 42 -7.09 -8.50 -0.71
CA ASP A 42 -6.33 -9.09 -1.81
C ASP A 42 -5.14 -8.21 -2.18
N CYS A 43 -5.34 -6.91 -2.29
CA CYS A 43 -4.27 -5.96 -2.58
C CYS A 43 -3.21 -5.96 -1.49
N MET A 44 -3.60 -5.99 -0.23
CA MET A 44 -2.65 -6.01 0.88
C MET A 44 -1.86 -7.30 0.94
N ARG A 45 -2.48 -8.43 0.62
CA ARG A 45 -1.77 -9.70 0.53
C ARG A 45 -0.66 -9.63 -0.51
N GLN A 46 -0.98 -9.10 -1.69
CA GLN A 46 0.01 -8.92 -2.75
C GLN A 46 1.11 -7.95 -2.33
N HIS A 47 0.73 -6.85 -1.66
CA HIS A 47 1.68 -5.85 -1.19
C HIS A 47 2.69 -6.44 -0.21
N HIS A 48 2.23 -7.19 0.78
CA HIS A 48 3.10 -7.84 1.75
C HIS A 48 4.05 -8.84 1.07
N GLU A 49 3.55 -9.59 0.12
CA GLU A 49 4.35 -10.54 -0.64
C GLU A 49 5.46 -9.84 -1.43
N LEU A 50 5.11 -8.73 -2.11
CA LEU A 50 6.07 -7.95 -2.88
C LEU A 50 7.14 -7.30 -2.01
N MET A 51 6.80 -6.93 -0.78
CA MET A 51 7.74 -6.34 0.17
C MET A 51 8.58 -7.37 0.91
N GLY A 52 8.25 -8.66 0.78
CA GLY A 52 8.95 -9.70 1.51
C GLY A 52 8.57 -9.76 2.99
N TRP A 53 7.44 -9.17 3.34
CA TRP A 53 6.94 -9.20 4.71
C TRP A 53 6.19 -10.48 4.98
N GLU A 54 5.84 -10.73 6.26
CA GLU A 54 4.99 -11.83 6.62
C GLU A 54 3.64 -11.73 5.90
N PRO A 55 2.98 -12.87 5.60
CA PRO A 55 1.70 -12.84 4.91
C PRO A 55 0.68 -11.95 5.62
N TYR A 56 -0.02 -11.14 4.84
CA TYR A 56 -1.05 -10.26 5.35
C TYR A 56 -2.20 -11.07 5.97
N LYS A 57 -2.59 -10.71 7.17
CA LYS A 57 -3.73 -11.31 7.85
C LYS A 57 -4.83 -10.26 7.97
N PRO A 58 -5.94 -10.44 7.24
CA PRO A 58 -7.04 -9.50 7.38
C PRO A 58 -7.63 -9.56 8.79
N TRP A 59 -8.18 -8.43 9.23
CA TRP A 59 -8.86 -8.37 10.51
C TRP A 59 -10.08 -9.29 10.49
N VAL A 60 -10.13 -10.22 11.41
CA VAL A 60 -11.29 -11.08 11.65
C VAL A 60 -11.63 -11.01 13.13
N ASP A 61 -12.87 -10.77 13.41
CA ASP A 61 -13.36 -10.73 14.78
C ASP A 61 -13.73 -12.12 15.27
#